data_a8163680e7bd7cb345916dd945892315
#
_entry.id   a8163680e7bd7cb345916dd945892315
#
_cell.length_a   1.000
_cell.length_b   1.000
_cell.length_c   1.000
_cell.angle_alpha   90.00
_cell.angle_beta   90.00
_cell.angle_gamma   90.00
#
_symmetry.space_group_name_H-M   'P 1'
#
loop_
_entity.id
_entity.type
_entity.pdbx_description
1 polymer ?
#
loop_
_entity_poly.entity_id
_entity_poly.type
_entity_poly.pdbx_seq_one_letter_code
_entity_poly.pdbx_strand_id
1 'polypeptide(L)'
;MRSDKHQVKRKKRWPSVLLIFLLLIGAVAGYAYFQYKQGVNQSLKKIDKNASNIVYTFEGQKDQYGGTNILLLGSDARGKEKSRADTIMIVHYNEDKGTFKLTSIMRDSYLEIPGHGKHKVNSAFARGGPELMRQTIKHNFDIDLQYYVIVDFQGFVQLIDEAFPNGVEIDVEKKMSKNIDVTLEPGLQKLNGEEMLGYVRYRHDAIGDFGRVERQQKAVKAIGDQLMGLQTIPKLPKLIGVVTPYVNTNMKTSDITFMAKDFFSNDRGNIDTLRIPVENSYSDARIAGEGAVLDINVEKNKEALHQFITK
;
A
#
# COMPACT_ATOMS: atom_id res chain seq x y z
N MET A 1 33.88 -41.42 64.31
CA MET A 1 34.16 -40.53 63.17
C MET A 1 32.86 -40.29 62.41
N ARG A 2 32.22 -39.12 62.61
CA ARG A 2 31.03 -38.69 61.88
C ARG A 2 31.52 -37.82 60.67
N SER A 3 31.25 -38.24 59.46
CA SER A 3 31.57 -37.52 58.24
C SER A 3 30.43 -36.52 57.99
N ASP A 4 30.70 -35.23 58.14
CA ASP A 4 29.77 -34.13 57.77
C ASP A 4 29.82 -33.98 56.23
N LYS A 5 28.76 -34.44 55.55
CA LYS A 5 28.54 -34.16 54.12
C LYS A 5 28.03 -32.73 53.97
N HIS A 6 28.90 -31.80 53.60
CA HIS A 6 28.51 -30.47 53.14
C HIS A 6 27.65 -30.59 51.87
N GLN A 7 26.34 -30.41 52.00
CA GLN A 7 25.47 -30.23 50.85
C GLN A 7 25.67 -28.82 50.26
N VAL A 8 26.36 -28.75 49.14
CA VAL A 8 26.46 -27.53 48.33
C VAL A 8 25.09 -27.22 47.72
N LYS A 9 24.36 -26.27 48.30
CA LYS A 9 23.11 -25.75 47.75
C LYS A 9 23.40 -25.11 46.38
N ARG A 10 23.11 -25.79 45.29
CA ARG A 10 23.10 -25.20 43.93
C ARG A 10 22.10 -24.04 43.89
N LYS A 11 22.60 -22.82 43.93
CA LYS A 11 21.77 -21.62 43.69
C LYS A 11 21.07 -21.77 42.31
N LYS A 12 19.73 -21.80 42.30
CA LYS A 12 18.93 -21.80 41.06
C LYS A 12 19.27 -20.54 40.27
N ARG A 13 20.02 -20.66 39.18
CA ARG A 13 20.43 -19.55 38.27
C ARG A 13 19.28 -19.05 37.35
N TRP A 14 18.11 -19.66 37.46
CA TRP A 14 16.91 -19.37 36.64
C TRP A 14 16.42 -17.92 36.71
N PRO A 15 16.30 -17.27 37.88
CA PRO A 15 15.85 -15.87 37.92
C PRO A 15 16.83 -14.90 37.23
N SER A 16 18.13 -15.18 37.31
CA SER A 16 19.14 -14.36 36.63
C SER A 16 19.10 -14.51 35.10
N VAL A 17 18.84 -15.72 34.59
CA VAL A 17 18.68 -15.98 33.18
C VAL A 17 17.40 -15.31 32.63
N LEU A 18 16.30 -15.38 33.39
CA LEU A 18 15.04 -14.68 33.03
C LEU A 18 15.23 -13.17 33.01
N LEU A 19 15.95 -12.60 33.98
CA LEU A 19 16.24 -11.17 34.03
C LEU A 19 17.07 -10.72 32.81
N ILE A 20 18.12 -11.46 32.44
CA ILE A 20 18.95 -11.19 31.29
C ILE A 20 18.09 -11.24 30.00
N PHE A 21 17.22 -12.24 29.88
CA PHE A 21 16.32 -12.38 28.75
C PHE A 21 15.34 -11.20 28.63
N LEU A 22 14.75 -10.76 29.75
CA LEU A 22 13.89 -9.58 29.77
C LEU A 22 14.65 -8.29 29.43
N LEU A 23 15.89 -8.15 29.89
CA LEU A 23 16.75 -7.01 29.53
C LEU A 23 17.10 -7.00 28.05
N LEU A 24 17.37 -8.17 27.45
CA LEU A 24 17.61 -8.29 26.00
C LEU A 24 16.37 -7.94 25.19
N ILE A 25 15.19 -8.43 25.56
CA ILE A 25 13.92 -8.05 24.91
C ILE A 25 13.70 -6.54 25.04
N GLY A 26 13.90 -5.96 26.21
CA GLY A 26 13.79 -4.51 26.45
C GLY A 26 14.77 -3.71 25.60
N ALA A 27 16.01 -4.18 25.45
CA ALA A 27 17.02 -3.54 24.61
C ALA A 27 16.64 -3.58 23.11
N VAL A 28 16.16 -4.73 22.63
CA VAL A 28 15.69 -4.88 21.22
C VAL A 28 14.48 -3.99 20.97
N ALA A 29 13.50 -3.98 21.87
CA ALA A 29 12.31 -3.14 21.76
C ALA A 29 12.66 -1.64 21.81
N GLY A 30 13.56 -1.24 22.72
CA GLY A 30 14.07 0.11 22.82
C GLY A 30 14.82 0.57 21.57
N TYR A 31 15.65 -0.31 21.00
CA TYR A 31 16.35 -0.06 19.74
C TYR A 31 15.39 0.08 18.56
N ALA A 32 14.39 -0.80 18.45
CA ALA A 32 13.35 -0.71 17.41
C ALA A 32 12.55 0.59 17.53
N TYR A 33 12.16 0.99 18.74
CA TYR A 33 11.48 2.26 18.98
C TYR A 33 12.36 3.46 18.65
N PHE A 34 13.64 3.42 18.98
CA PHE A 34 14.61 4.47 18.63
C PHE A 34 14.73 4.61 17.11
N GLN A 35 14.88 3.51 16.39
CA GLN A 35 14.91 3.50 14.92
C GLN A 35 13.63 4.07 14.30
N TYR A 36 12.45 3.65 14.80
CA TYR A 36 11.17 4.20 14.38
C TYR A 36 11.11 5.72 14.54
N LYS A 37 11.45 6.22 15.74
CA LYS A 37 11.49 7.66 16.03
C LYS A 37 12.49 8.41 15.15
N GLN A 38 13.64 7.82 14.87
CA GLN A 38 14.63 8.39 13.96
C GLN A 38 14.03 8.53 12.55
N GLY A 39 13.33 7.52 12.04
CA GLY A 39 12.64 7.56 10.75
C GLY A 39 11.58 8.66 10.71
N VAL A 40 10.68 8.71 11.69
CA VAL A 40 9.65 9.76 11.81
C VAL A 40 10.28 11.16 11.83
N ASN A 41 11.30 11.38 12.65
CA ASN A 41 11.96 12.67 12.76
C ASN A 41 12.68 13.09 11.46
N GLN A 42 13.23 12.13 10.72
CA GLN A 42 13.85 12.36 9.43
C GLN A 42 12.82 12.86 8.42
N SER A 43 11.66 12.24 8.35
CA SER A 43 10.57 12.60 7.43
C SER A 43 9.89 13.90 7.81
N LEU A 44 9.63 14.15 9.11
CA LEU A 44 9.00 15.39 9.59
C LEU A 44 9.83 16.66 9.28
N LYS A 45 11.15 16.53 9.06
CA LYS A 45 11.98 17.67 8.62
C LYS A 45 11.72 18.10 7.17
N LYS A 46 11.16 17.19 6.36
CA LYS A 46 10.91 17.39 4.93
C LYS A 46 9.45 17.71 4.62
N ILE A 47 8.53 17.41 5.55
CA ILE A 47 7.10 17.67 5.38
C ILE A 47 6.79 19.13 5.65
N ASP A 48 6.01 19.75 4.77
CA ASP A 48 5.44 21.07 5.04
C ASP A 48 4.51 20.98 6.27
N LYS A 49 4.79 21.78 7.29
CA LYS A 49 4.05 21.83 8.56
C LYS A 49 2.58 22.21 8.40
N ASN A 50 2.20 22.71 7.23
CA ASN A 50 0.83 23.09 6.89
C ASN A 50 0.02 21.94 6.27
N ALA A 51 0.60 20.77 6.04
CA ALA A 51 -0.12 19.58 5.60
C ALA A 51 -1.07 19.14 6.72
N SER A 52 -2.36 19.45 6.55
CA SER A 52 -3.37 19.12 7.55
C SER A 52 -3.61 17.61 7.55
N ASN A 53 -3.38 16.95 8.69
CA ASN A 53 -3.81 15.57 8.91
C ASN A 53 -5.34 15.52 8.92
N ILE A 54 -5.94 15.21 7.78
CA ILE A 54 -7.38 14.95 7.70
C ILE A 54 -7.63 13.60 8.35
N VAL A 55 -8.44 13.57 9.39
CA VAL A 55 -8.92 12.32 9.98
C VAL A 55 -10.20 11.93 9.26
N TYR A 56 -10.16 10.80 8.57
CA TYR A 56 -11.32 10.23 7.91
C TYR A 56 -12.01 9.22 8.83
N THR A 57 -13.36 9.22 8.82
CA THR A 57 -14.13 8.08 9.32
C THR A 57 -13.98 6.93 8.33
N PHE A 58 -13.77 5.71 8.83
CA PHE A 58 -13.71 4.51 8.01
C PHE A 58 -14.20 3.32 8.85
N GLU A 59 -15.32 2.74 8.44
CA GLU A 59 -15.95 1.60 9.11
C GLU A 59 -15.44 0.30 8.52
N GLY A 60 -14.12 0.06 8.69
CA GLY A 60 -13.44 -1.10 8.16
C GLY A 60 -13.99 -2.42 8.70
N GLN A 61 -14.15 -3.40 7.83
CA GLN A 61 -14.66 -4.73 8.15
C GLN A 61 -13.74 -5.80 7.58
N LYS A 62 -13.64 -6.94 8.30
CA LYS A 62 -12.96 -8.13 7.79
C LYS A 62 -13.75 -8.74 6.65
N ASP A 63 -13.03 -9.20 5.64
CA ASP A 63 -13.65 -9.82 4.48
C ASP A 63 -14.21 -11.23 4.82
N GLN A 64 -15.36 -11.53 4.24
CA GLN A 64 -16.01 -12.84 4.35
C GLN A 64 -15.24 -13.96 3.64
N TYR A 65 -14.40 -13.62 2.66
CA TYR A 65 -13.58 -14.57 1.89
C TYR A 65 -12.24 -14.90 2.55
N GLY A 66 -12.01 -14.39 3.76
CA GLY A 66 -10.76 -14.53 4.50
C GLY A 66 -9.68 -13.52 4.06
N GLY A 67 -8.65 -13.38 4.89
CA GLY A 67 -7.60 -12.41 4.66
C GLY A 67 -7.95 -10.97 5.05
N THR A 68 -7.08 -10.05 4.69
CA THR A 68 -7.19 -8.62 4.98
C THR A 68 -7.13 -7.84 3.68
N ASN A 69 -8.16 -7.02 3.42
CA ASN A 69 -8.19 -6.11 2.28
C ASN A 69 -7.84 -4.68 2.70
N ILE A 70 -6.88 -4.08 2.02
CA ILE A 70 -6.43 -2.71 2.23
C ILE A 70 -6.73 -1.91 0.98
N LEU A 71 -7.49 -0.83 1.13
CA LEU A 71 -7.75 0.14 0.08
C LEU A 71 -6.54 1.09 -0.05
N LEU A 72 -5.83 1.03 -1.17
CA LEU A 72 -4.75 1.94 -1.50
C LEU A 72 -5.26 3.00 -2.47
N LEU A 73 -5.16 4.27 -2.08
CA LEU A 73 -5.60 5.42 -2.86
C LEU A 73 -4.42 6.35 -3.16
N GLY A 74 -4.19 6.62 -4.43
CA GLY A 74 -3.29 7.68 -4.90
C GLY A 74 -4.11 8.92 -5.28
N SER A 75 -3.76 10.06 -4.71
CA SER A 75 -4.49 11.32 -4.91
C SER A 75 -3.52 12.45 -5.22
N ASP A 76 -3.95 13.40 -6.03
CA ASP A 76 -3.24 14.65 -6.31
C ASP A 76 -3.60 15.79 -5.33
N ALA A 77 -4.35 15.47 -4.26
CA ALA A 77 -4.78 16.45 -3.26
C ALA A 77 -3.60 17.18 -2.64
N ARG A 78 -3.66 18.49 -2.68
CA ARG A 78 -2.77 19.36 -1.93
C ARG A 78 -3.52 19.91 -0.71
N GLY A 79 -3.24 19.35 0.46
CA GLY A 79 -3.87 19.81 1.70
C GLY A 79 -5.37 19.46 1.82
N LYS A 80 -6.24 20.46 2.00
CA LYS A 80 -7.69 20.27 2.21
C LYS A 80 -8.54 20.22 0.92
N GLU A 81 -7.92 20.19 -0.25
CA GLU A 81 -8.66 20.18 -1.50
C GLU A 81 -9.40 18.85 -1.70
N LYS A 82 -10.63 18.92 -2.16
CA LYS A 82 -11.39 17.75 -2.60
C LYS A 82 -10.80 17.26 -3.91
N SER A 83 -9.93 16.25 -3.86
CA SER A 83 -9.38 15.67 -5.06
C SER A 83 -9.98 14.31 -5.39
N ARG A 84 -9.83 13.88 -6.62
CA ARG A 84 -10.22 12.54 -7.06
C ARG A 84 -9.08 11.57 -6.78
N ALA A 85 -9.42 10.31 -6.53
CA ALA A 85 -8.41 9.26 -6.48
C ALA A 85 -8.07 8.85 -7.93
N ASP A 86 -6.84 9.10 -8.35
CA ASP A 86 -6.35 8.70 -9.67
C ASP A 86 -5.81 7.26 -9.71
N THR A 87 -5.45 6.75 -8.54
CA THR A 87 -5.08 5.35 -8.31
C THR A 87 -6.03 4.76 -7.28
N ILE A 88 -6.66 3.64 -7.61
CA ILE A 88 -7.57 2.90 -6.73
C ILE A 88 -7.15 1.44 -6.81
N MET A 89 -6.59 0.93 -5.71
CA MET A 89 -6.12 -0.46 -5.63
C MET A 89 -6.62 -1.12 -4.35
N ILE A 90 -6.76 -2.44 -4.40
CA ILE A 90 -7.01 -3.28 -3.24
C ILE A 90 -5.82 -4.22 -3.11
N VAL A 91 -5.13 -4.15 -1.97
CA VAL A 91 -4.14 -5.13 -1.58
C VAL A 91 -4.85 -6.17 -0.73
N HIS A 92 -4.94 -7.38 -1.23
CA HIS A 92 -5.44 -8.54 -0.48
C HIS A 92 -4.26 -9.30 0.12
N TYR A 93 -4.23 -9.40 1.43
CA TYR A 93 -3.26 -10.17 2.18
C TYR A 93 -3.93 -11.39 2.82
N ASN A 94 -3.48 -12.59 2.46
CA ASN A 94 -3.92 -13.83 3.06
C ASN A 94 -2.86 -14.29 4.08
N GLU A 95 -3.19 -14.20 5.36
CA GLU A 95 -2.31 -14.53 6.47
C GLU A 95 -1.92 -16.01 6.49
N ASP A 96 -2.89 -16.90 6.21
CA ASP A 96 -2.67 -18.35 6.26
C ASP A 96 -1.74 -18.84 5.15
N LYS A 97 -1.80 -18.20 3.99
CA LYS A 97 -0.98 -18.53 2.80
C LYS A 97 0.29 -17.66 2.71
N GLY A 98 0.39 -16.57 3.47
CA GLY A 98 1.46 -15.58 3.35
C GLY A 98 1.50 -14.88 1.98
N THR A 99 0.36 -14.80 1.27
CA THR A 99 0.30 -14.29 -0.10
C THR A 99 -0.29 -12.88 -0.17
N PHE A 100 0.24 -12.09 -1.13
CA PHE A 100 -0.24 -10.76 -1.43
C PHE A 100 -0.74 -10.70 -2.87
N LYS A 101 -1.94 -10.15 -3.07
CA LYS A 101 -2.54 -9.94 -4.38
C LYS A 101 -2.95 -8.48 -4.54
N LEU A 102 -2.81 -7.94 -5.74
CA LEU A 102 -3.08 -6.54 -6.04
C LEU A 102 -4.16 -6.44 -7.10
N THR A 103 -5.29 -5.84 -6.75
CA THR A 103 -6.36 -5.51 -7.71
C THR A 103 -6.38 -4.02 -7.96
N SER A 104 -6.28 -3.59 -9.21
CA SER A 104 -6.44 -2.20 -9.63
C SER A 104 -7.82 -1.98 -10.20
N ILE A 105 -8.55 -0.96 -9.71
CA ILE A 105 -9.84 -0.53 -10.27
C ILE A 105 -9.59 0.73 -11.10
N MET A 106 -9.92 0.69 -12.38
CA MET A 106 -9.74 1.84 -13.27
C MET A 106 -10.66 2.98 -12.83
N ARG A 107 -10.10 4.17 -12.68
CA ARG A 107 -10.77 5.36 -12.12
C ARG A 107 -12.02 5.80 -12.89
N ASP A 108 -12.07 5.52 -14.20
CA ASP A 108 -13.17 5.88 -15.09
C ASP A 108 -14.26 4.79 -15.18
N SER A 109 -14.15 3.69 -14.37
CA SER A 109 -15.21 2.68 -14.23
C SER A 109 -16.51 3.32 -13.75
N TYR A 110 -17.60 3.10 -14.50
CA TYR A 110 -18.91 3.68 -14.23
C TYR A 110 -19.70 2.77 -13.31
N LEU A 111 -19.80 3.16 -12.04
CA LEU A 111 -20.30 2.34 -10.94
C LEU A 111 -21.39 3.07 -10.16
N GLU A 112 -22.24 2.31 -9.50
CA GLU A 112 -23.18 2.84 -8.51
C GLU A 112 -22.44 3.31 -7.28
N ILE A 113 -22.57 4.59 -6.93
CA ILE A 113 -22.02 5.18 -5.70
C ILE A 113 -23.19 5.36 -4.72
N PRO A 114 -23.21 4.67 -3.57
CA PRO A 114 -24.29 4.73 -2.61
C PRO A 114 -24.69 6.16 -2.26
N GLY A 115 -26.00 6.48 -2.41
CA GLY A 115 -26.53 7.81 -2.17
C GLY A 115 -26.27 8.86 -3.25
N HIS A 116 -25.56 8.49 -4.34
CA HIS A 116 -25.19 9.44 -5.40
C HIS A 116 -25.55 8.96 -6.82
N GLY A 117 -25.97 7.69 -7.00
CA GLY A 117 -26.23 7.11 -8.32
C GLY A 117 -24.95 6.71 -9.06
N LYS A 118 -25.10 6.43 -10.36
CA LYS A 118 -23.97 5.99 -11.19
C LYS A 118 -23.05 7.15 -11.58
N HIS A 119 -21.77 7.00 -11.25
CA HIS A 119 -20.69 7.95 -11.57
C HIS A 119 -19.37 7.20 -11.84
N LYS A 120 -18.36 7.93 -12.31
CA LYS A 120 -16.99 7.41 -12.29
C LYS A 120 -16.57 7.08 -10.86
N VAL A 121 -15.99 5.90 -10.65
CA VAL A 121 -15.64 5.41 -9.29
C VAL A 121 -14.72 6.38 -8.54
N ASN A 122 -13.81 7.08 -9.24
CA ASN A 122 -12.89 8.02 -8.61
C ASN A 122 -13.60 9.21 -7.93
N SER A 123 -14.83 9.52 -8.34
CA SER A 123 -15.64 10.61 -7.73
C SER A 123 -16.14 10.24 -6.34
N ALA A 124 -16.20 8.97 -5.97
CA ALA A 124 -16.57 8.53 -4.63
C ALA A 124 -15.61 9.11 -3.57
N PHE A 125 -14.30 9.09 -3.86
CA PHE A 125 -13.32 9.69 -2.96
C PHE A 125 -13.50 11.21 -2.79
N ALA A 126 -13.73 11.92 -3.88
CA ALA A 126 -13.96 13.38 -3.81
C ALA A 126 -15.25 13.78 -3.06
N ARG A 127 -16.26 12.89 -3.06
CA ARG A 127 -17.58 13.13 -2.43
C ARG A 127 -17.60 12.76 -0.95
N GLY A 128 -17.03 11.61 -0.58
CA GLY A 128 -17.11 11.08 0.79
C GLY A 128 -15.84 10.40 1.30
N GLY A 129 -14.68 10.69 0.68
CA GLY A 129 -13.39 10.15 1.14
C GLY A 129 -13.27 8.62 1.01
N PRO A 130 -12.38 8.03 1.80
CA PRO A 130 -12.15 6.57 1.75
C PRO A 130 -13.36 5.76 2.20
N GLU A 131 -14.22 6.30 3.06
CA GLU A 131 -15.43 5.59 3.52
C GLU A 131 -16.44 5.41 2.38
N LEU A 132 -16.75 6.46 1.62
CA LEU A 132 -17.66 6.31 0.48
C LEU A 132 -17.05 5.43 -0.60
N MET A 133 -15.73 5.45 -0.79
CA MET A 133 -15.04 4.52 -1.68
C MET A 133 -15.18 3.07 -1.19
N ARG A 134 -15.04 2.80 0.11
CA ARG A 134 -15.27 1.50 0.73
C ARG A 134 -16.69 0.99 0.45
N GLN A 135 -17.69 1.84 0.71
CA GLN A 135 -19.09 1.52 0.47
C GLN A 135 -19.36 1.26 -1.02
N THR A 136 -18.75 2.03 -1.91
CA THR A 136 -18.86 1.84 -3.36
C THR A 136 -18.28 0.49 -3.79
N ILE A 137 -17.12 0.11 -3.27
CA ILE A 137 -16.48 -1.19 -3.56
C ILE A 137 -17.32 -2.33 -2.99
N LYS A 138 -17.82 -2.22 -1.75
CA LYS A 138 -18.71 -3.22 -1.14
C LYS A 138 -20.00 -3.39 -1.95
N HIS A 139 -20.64 -2.29 -2.36
CA HIS A 139 -21.89 -2.32 -3.11
C HIS A 139 -21.75 -3.02 -4.47
N ASN A 140 -20.68 -2.71 -5.23
CA ASN A 140 -20.55 -3.22 -6.58
C ASN A 140 -19.84 -4.58 -6.66
N PHE A 141 -18.90 -4.85 -5.76
CA PHE A 141 -18.04 -6.04 -5.86
C PHE A 141 -18.17 -6.99 -4.67
N ASP A 142 -18.95 -6.64 -3.63
CA ASP A 142 -19.17 -7.43 -2.41
C ASP A 142 -17.87 -7.81 -1.67
N ILE A 143 -16.87 -6.91 -1.70
CA ILE A 143 -15.60 -7.03 -0.99
C ILE A 143 -15.62 -6.11 0.21
N ASP A 144 -15.30 -6.64 1.38
CA ASP A 144 -15.09 -5.85 2.59
C ASP A 144 -13.64 -5.36 2.68
N LEU A 145 -13.48 -4.09 3.06
CA LEU A 145 -12.19 -3.43 3.23
C LEU A 145 -11.96 -3.15 4.71
N GLN A 146 -10.84 -3.60 5.26
CA GLN A 146 -10.52 -3.44 6.68
C GLN A 146 -9.72 -2.16 6.94
N TYR A 147 -8.85 -1.81 6.03
CA TYR A 147 -7.96 -0.67 6.15
C TYR A 147 -7.95 0.19 4.89
N TYR A 148 -7.52 1.43 5.04
CA TYR A 148 -7.18 2.28 3.92
C TYR A 148 -5.78 2.88 4.08
N VAL A 149 -5.17 3.21 2.97
CA VAL A 149 -3.90 3.95 2.86
C VAL A 149 -4.06 4.97 1.75
N ILE A 150 -3.92 6.25 2.06
CA ILE A 150 -3.92 7.34 1.09
C ILE A 150 -2.51 7.90 1.01
N VAL A 151 -1.99 8.01 -0.21
CA VAL A 151 -0.67 8.59 -0.51
C VAL A 151 -0.88 9.71 -1.53
N ASP A 152 -0.42 10.91 -1.21
CA ASP A 152 -0.34 12.01 -2.18
C ASP A 152 0.95 11.93 -3.02
N PHE A 153 1.03 12.71 -4.07
CA PHE A 153 2.18 12.69 -4.98
C PHE A 153 3.48 13.09 -4.30
N GLN A 154 3.44 14.09 -3.42
CA GLN A 154 4.62 14.52 -2.69
C GLN A 154 5.07 13.46 -1.69
N GLY A 155 4.12 12.85 -0.97
CA GLY A 155 4.38 11.73 -0.08
C GLY A 155 4.95 10.53 -0.83
N PHE A 156 4.44 10.21 -2.02
CA PHE A 156 4.97 9.15 -2.86
C PHE A 156 6.44 9.38 -3.24
N VAL A 157 6.78 10.58 -3.72
CA VAL A 157 8.16 10.95 -4.08
C VAL A 157 9.09 10.77 -2.88
N GLN A 158 8.73 11.35 -1.73
CA GLN A 158 9.55 11.27 -0.52
C GLN A 158 9.68 9.83 0.01
N LEU A 159 8.61 9.05 -0.09
CA LEU A 159 8.61 7.63 0.30
C LEU A 159 9.62 6.84 -0.53
N ILE A 160 9.61 7.01 -1.85
CA ILE A 160 10.56 6.35 -2.75
C ILE A 160 12.00 6.75 -2.43
N ASP A 161 12.27 8.04 -2.33
CA ASP A 161 13.63 8.56 -2.09
C ASP A 161 14.20 8.09 -0.75
N GLU A 162 13.37 8.02 0.30
CA GLU A 162 13.82 7.56 1.62
C GLU A 162 13.97 6.03 1.71
N ALA A 163 13.06 5.28 1.06
CA ALA A 163 13.13 3.83 1.05
C ALA A 163 14.23 3.31 0.11
N PHE A 164 14.46 4.01 -1.00
CA PHE A 164 15.40 3.65 -2.05
C PHE A 164 16.33 4.81 -2.41
N PRO A 165 17.35 5.10 -1.59
CA PRO A 165 18.27 6.23 -1.84
C PRO A 165 19.04 6.15 -3.17
N ASN A 166 19.14 4.94 -3.75
CA ASN A 166 19.77 4.70 -5.05
C ASN A 166 18.75 4.53 -6.19
N GLY A 167 17.47 4.85 -5.94
CA GLY A 167 16.36 4.64 -6.87
C GLY A 167 15.85 3.20 -6.91
N VAL A 168 14.64 3.03 -7.45
CA VAL A 168 13.99 1.74 -7.70
C VAL A 168 14.34 1.28 -9.11
N GLU A 169 14.91 0.09 -9.23
CA GLU A 169 15.23 -0.49 -10.52
C GLU A 169 13.95 -0.97 -11.23
N ILE A 170 13.73 -0.46 -12.45
CA ILE A 170 12.58 -0.80 -13.29
C ILE A 170 12.97 -0.73 -14.77
N ASP A 171 12.43 -1.65 -15.55
CA ASP A 171 12.59 -1.64 -17.01
C ASP A 171 11.52 -0.74 -17.62
N VAL A 172 11.93 0.40 -18.15
CA VAL A 172 11.07 1.39 -18.81
C VAL A 172 10.82 0.95 -20.25
N GLU A 173 9.59 0.66 -20.60
CA GLU A 173 9.23 0.02 -21.87
C GLU A 173 9.35 0.91 -23.10
N LYS A 174 9.35 2.23 -22.92
CA LYS A 174 9.44 3.23 -24.00
C LYS A 174 9.88 4.59 -23.45
N LYS A 175 10.26 5.50 -24.37
CA LYS A 175 10.51 6.91 -24.00
C LYS A 175 9.22 7.58 -23.50
N MET A 176 9.30 8.23 -22.35
CA MET A 176 8.20 8.96 -21.71
C MET A 176 8.64 10.37 -21.32
N SER A 177 7.93 11.39 -21.83
CA SER A 177 8.25 12.79 -21.52
C SER A 177 7.03 13.72 -21.53
N LYS A 178 5.89 13.29 -22.12
CA LYS A 178 4.71 14.15 -22.23
C LYS A 178 3.89 14.17 -20.95
N ASN A 179 3.57 15.37 -20.45
CA ASN A 179 2.75 15.62 -19.27
C ASN A 179 3.26 14.92 -17.99
N ILE A 180 4.56 14.72 -17.93
CA ILE A 180 5.32 14.33 -16.75
C ILE A 180 6.55 15.27 -16.70
N ASP A 181 6.98 15.61 -15.49
CA ASP A 181 8.02 16.64 -15.28
C ASP A 181 9.44 16.09 -15.48
N VAL A 182 9.55 14.86 -16.00
CA VAL A 182 10.80 14.13 -16.23
C VAL A 182 10.82 13.52 -17.62
N THR A 183 12.00 13.14 -18.11
CA THR A 183 12.17 12.33 -19.31
C THR A 183 12.76 10.99 -18.95
N LEU A 184 12.05 9.91 -19.29
CA LEU A 184 12.49 8.54 -19.09
C LEU A 184 12.83 7.94 -20.44
N GLU A 185 14.02 7.38 -20.57
CA GLU A 185 14.44 6.65 -21.78
C GLU A 185 14.07 5.16 -21.62
N PRO A 186 13.94 4.37 -22.69
CA PRO A 186 13.66 2.94 -22.60
C PRO A 186 14.84 2.16 -22.02
N GLY A 187 14.53 1.05 -21.33
CA GLY A 187 15.50 0.13 -20.76
C GLY A 187 15.53 0.13 -19.23
N LEU A 188 16.41 -0.71 -18.68
CA LEU A 188 16.56 -0.89 -17.24
C LEU A 188 17.20 0.35 -16.61
N GLN A 189 16.50 0.99 -15.66
CA GLN A 189 16.92 2.23 -15.01
C GLN A 189 16.62 2.18 -13.52
N LYS A 190 17.31 3.01 -12.74
CA LYS A 190 17.03 3.26 -11.32
C LYS A 190 16.32 4.60 -11.22
N LEU A 191 15.03 4.56 -10.92
CA LEU A 191 14.18 5.74 -10.84
C LEU A 191 14.11 6.27 -9.40
N ASN A 192 14.45 7.55 -9.20
CA ASN A 192 14.18 8.26 -7.96
C ASN A 192 12.69 8.57 -7.81
N GLY A 193 12.27 9.25 -6.73
CA GLY A 193 10.87 9.53 -6.44
C GLY A 193 10.15 10.30 -7.54
N GLU A 194 10.77 11.36 -8.09
CA GLU A 194 10.18 12.17 -9.17
C GLU A 194 10.08 11.38 -10.48
N GLU A 195 11.11 10.63 -10.83
CA GLU A 195 11.13 9.78 -12.01
C GLU A 195 10.10 8.65 -11.90
N MET A 196 9.98 8.03 -10.72
CA MET A 196 8.97 7.01 -10.46
C MET A 196 7.56 7.58 -10.51
N LEU A 197 7.33 8.78 -9.96
CA LEU A 197 6.05 9.49 -10.08
C LEU A 197 5.71 9.77 -11.55
N GLY A 198 6.68 10.23 -12.34
CA GLY A 198 6.53 10.42 -13.79
C GLY A 198 6.12 9.11 -14.47
N TYR A 199 6.80 8.01 -14.17
CA TYR A 199 6.54 6.70 -14.73
C TYR A 199 5.10 6.21 -14.45
N VAL A 200 4.64 6.27 -13.20
CA VAL A 200 3.29 5.78 -12.82
C VAL A 200 2.15 6.73 -13.24
N ARG A 201 2.47 7.99 -13.63
CA ARG A 201 1.50 8.97 -14.13
C ARG A 201 1.39 9.00 -15.65
N TYR A 202 2.39 8.48 -16.36
CA TYR A 202 2.42 8.53 -17.82
C TYR A 202 1.22 7.84 -18.48
N ARG A 203 0.57 8.52 -19.43
CA ARG A 203 -0.63 8.03 -20.14
C ARG A 203 -0.70 8.46 -21.61
N HIS A 204 0.42 8.96 -22.16
CA HIS A 204 0.47 9.43 -23.56
C HIS A 204 0.99 8.35 -24.51
N ASP A 205 0.33 7.19 -24.46
CA ASP A 205 0.55 6.10 -25.40
C ASP A 205 -0.77 5.58 -25.95
N ALA A 206 -0.71 4.63 -26.89
CA ALA A 206 -1.89 4.07 -27.58
C ALA A 206 -2.89 3.38 -26.65
N ILE A 207 -2.42 2.89 -25.49
CA ILE A 207 -3.24 2.19 -24.49
C ILE A 207 -3.72 3.10 -23.35
N GLY A 208 -3.29 4.37 -23.32
CA GLY A 208 -3.82 5.43 -22.45
C GLY A 208 -3.87 5.06 -20.98
N ASP A 209 -5.05 5.09 -20.38
CA ASP A 209 -5.25 4.81 -18.95
C ASP A 209 -4.97 3.36 -18.56
N PHE A 210 -5.17 2.42 -19.47
CA PHE A 210 -4.82 1.00 -19.25
C PHE A 210 -3.31 0.83 -19.07
N GLY A 211 -2.49 1.45 -19.90
CA GLY A 211 -1.03 1.43 -19.75
C GLY A 211 -0.54 2.10 -18.45
N ARG A 212 -1.25 3.13 -17.98
CA ARG A 212 -0.95 3.72 -16.68
C ARG A 212 -1.17 2.72 -15.55
N VAL A 213 -2.30 2.00 -15.54
CA VAL A 213 -2.58 0.97 -14.53
C VAL A 213 -1.54 -0.15 -14.56
N GLU A 214 -1.14 -0.62 -15.73
CA GLU A 214 -0.07 -1.62 -15.86
C GLU A 214 1.26 -1.12 -15.28
N ARG A 215 1.64 0.14 -15.54
CA ARG A 215 2.84 0.76 -14.95
C ARG A 215 2.75 0.90 -13.43
N GLN A 216 1.58 1.24 -12.91
CA GLN A 216 1.35 1.30 -11.47
C GLN A 216 1.51 -0.08 -10.82
N GLN A 217 0.94 -1.14 -11.41
CA GLN A 217 1.10 -2.50 -10.92
C GLN A 217 2.57 -2.96 -10.99
N LYS A 218 3.25 -2.67 -12.10
CA LYS A 218 4.67 -2.96 -12.27
C LYS A 218 5.54 -2.24 -11.24
N ALA A 219 5.25 -0.96 -10.95
CA ALA A 219 5.95 -0.19 -9.93
C ALA A 219 5.76 -0.78 -8.53
N VAL A 220 4.51 -1.11 -8.13
CA VAL A 220 4.23 -1.74 -6.82
C VAL A 220 4.98 -3.06 -6.69
N LYS A 221 5.00 -3.87 -7.74
CA LYS A 221 5.74 -5.12 -7.77
C LYS A 221 7.25 -4.89 -7.64
N ALA A 222 7.83 -3.99 -8.44
CA ALA A 222 9.26 -3.67 -8.40
C ALA A 222 9.70 -3.15 -7.02
N ILE A 223 8.90 -2.25 -6.41
CA ILE A 223 9.11 -1.76 -5.05
C ILE A 223 9.09 -2.92 -4.05
N GLY A 224 8.07 -3.79 -4.11
CA GLY A 224 7.93 -4.92 -3.23
C GLY A 224 9.10 -5.90 -3.33
N ASP A 225 9.54 -6.25 -4.54
CA ASP A 225 10.62 -7.20 -4.79
C ASP A 225 11.98 -6.64 -4.31
N GLN A 226 12.24 -5.35 -4.54
CA GLN A 226 13.50 -4.72 -4.12
C GLN A 226 13.55 -4.44 -2.62
N LEU A 227 12.43 -4.20 -1.97
CA LEU A 227 12.36 -4.15 -0.51
C LEU A 227 12.81 -5.48 0.12
N MET A 228 12.45 -6.62 -0.47
CA MET A 228 12.86 -7.96 0.00
C MET A 228 14.38 -8.18 -0.10
N GLY A 229 15.04 -7.68 -1.14
CA GLY A 229 16.47 -7.85 -1.38
C GLY A 229 17.40 -7.12 -0.43
N LEU A 230 16.89 -6.20 0.40
CA LEU A 230 17.72 -5.26 1.19
C LEU A 230 18.14 -5.78 2.58
N GLN A 231 17.97 -7.06 2.90
CA GLN A 231 18.18 -7.57 4.29
C GLN A 231 17.48 -6.66 5.33
N THR A 232 16.22 -6.40 5.12
CA THR A 232 15.52 -5.20 5.61
C THR A 232 14.90 -5.41 6.98
N ILE A 233 14.75 -6.66 7.47
CA ILE A 233 14.07 -6.93 8.76
C ILE A 233 14.62 -6.07 9.91
N PRO A 234 15.94 -5.93 10.12
CA PRO A 234 16.46 -5.06 11.18
C PRO A 234 16.20 -3.57 10.98
N LYS A 235 15.94 -3.14 9.72
CA LYS A 235 15.69 -1.73 9.34
C LYS A 235 14.20 -1.39 9.25
N LEU A 236 13.32 -2.39 9.33
CA LEU A 236 11.87 -2.23 9.25
C LEU A 236 11.32 -1.14 10.17
N PRO A 237 11.69 -1.05 11.45
CA PRO A 237 11.17 -0.01 12.33
C PRO A 237 11.48 1.40 11.81
N LYS A 238 12.69 1.61 11.27
CA LYS A 238 13.07 2.89 10.68
C LYS A 238 12.28 3.19 9.42
N LEU A 239 12.12 2.21 8.51
CA LEU A 239 11.35 2.38 7.27
C LEU A 239 9.88 2.68 7.56
N ILE A 240 9.25 1.97 8.49
CA ILE A 240 7.89 2.28 8.95
C ILE A 240 7.82 3.71 9.49
N GLY A 241 8.79 4.12 10.30
CA GLY A 241 8.87 5.49 10.81
C GLY A 241 9.02 6.53 9.69
N VAL A 242 9.80 6.24 8.66
CA VAL A 242 9.96 7.11 7.48
C VAL A 242 8.65 7.27 6.71
N VAL A 243 7.93 6.18 6.49
CA VAL A 243 6.70 6.16 5.68
C VAL A 243 5.52 6.78 6.42
N THR A 244 5.40 6.54 7.73
CA THR A 244 4.23 6.95 8.55
C THR A 244 3.80 8.42 8.34
N PRO A 245 4.69 9.43 8.29
CA PRO A 245 4.27 10.82 8.12
C PRO A 245 3.76 11.17 6.72
N TYR A 246 4.00 10.33 5.71
CA TYR A 246 3.61 10.57 4.31
C TYR A 246 2.31 9.86 3.92
N VAL A 247 1.72 9.07 4.81
CA VAL A 247 0.51 8.33 4.51
C VAL A 247 -0.60 8.69 5.49
N ASN A 248 -1.82 8.75 4.98
CA ASN A 248 -3.02 8.84 5.80
C ASN A 248 -3.69 7.46 5.84
N THR A 249 -3.83 6.89 7.03
CA THR A 249 -4.32 5.51 7.19
C THR A 249 -5.01 5.33 8.54
N ASN A 250 -5.96 4.38 8.62
CA ASN A 250 -6.53 3.90 9.87
C ASN A 250 -5.76 2.69 10.47
N MET A 251 -4.70 2.23 9.81
CA MET A 251 -3.86 1.15 10.33
C MET A 251 -3.06 1.62 11.55
N LYS A 252 -3.04 0.81 12.59
CA LYS A 252 -2.12 1.03 13.72
C LYS A 252 -0.70 0.59 13.34
N THR A 253 0.29 1.19 13.97
CA THR A 253 1.70 0.79 13.77
C THR A 253 1.93 -0.70 14.03
N SER A 254 1.17 -1.32 14.96
CA SER A 254 1.18 -2.76 15.23
C SER A 254 0.76 -3.57 14.00
N ASP A 255 -0.30 -3.16 13.32
CA ASP A 255 -0.86 -3.86 12.16
C ASP A 255 0.12 -3.78 10.98
N ILE A 256 0.68 -2.57 10.75
CA ILE A 256 1.72 -2.34 9.74
C ILE A 256 2.96 -3.21 10.03
N THR A 257 3.40 -3.25 11.30
CA THR A 257 4.59 -4.02 11.70
C THR A 257 4.37 -5.52 11.52
N PHE A 258 3.17 -6.02 11.88
CA PHE A 258 2.81 -7.43 11.72
C PHE A 258 2.82 -7.83 10.26
N MET A 259 2.10 -7.10 9.41
CA MET A 259 2.03 -7.37 7.97
C MET A 259 3.39 -7.22 7.28
N ALA A 260 4.16 -6.20 7.66
CA ALA A 260 5.52 -6.01 7.14
C ALA A 260 6.43 -7.17 7.54
N LYS A 261 6.41 -7.61 8.82
CA LYS A 261 7.19 -8.77 9.27
C LYS A 261 6.86 -10.01 8.45
N ASP A 262 5.57 -10.26 8.21
CA ASP A 262 5.12 -11.42 7.45
C ASP A 262 5.53 -11.32 5.99
N PHE A 263 5.35 -10.15 5.38
CA PHE A 263 5.81 -9.83 4.03
C PHE A 263 7.31 -10.13 3.82
N PHE A 264 8.15 -9.85 4.82
CA PHE A 264 9.60 -10.05 4.75
C PHE A 264 10.07 -11.42 5.24
N SER A 265 9.24 -12.16 5.99
CA SER A 265 9.62 -13.45 6.60
C SER A 265 9.27 -14.65 5.73
N ASN A 266 8.23 -14.54 4.92
CA ASN A 266 7.74 -15.62 4.08
C ASN A 266 8.41 -15.60 2.72
N ASP A 267 8.67 -16.79 2.19
CA ASP A 267 9.06 -17.00 0.80
C ASP A 267 7.81 -16.74 -0.08
N ARG A 268 7.37 -15.48 -0.09
CA ARG A 268 6.20 -15.09 -0.85
C ARG A 268 6.46 -15.30 -2.34
N GLY A 269 5.52 -15.91 -3.01
CA GLY A 269 5.49 -15.92 -4.47
C GLY A 269 5.43 -14.51 -5.07
N ASN A 270 5.41 -14.42 -6.37
CA ASN A 270 5.16 -13.17 -7.09
C ASN A 270 3.87 -12.52 -6.57
N ILE A 271 3.83 -11.18 -6.52
CA ILE A 271 2.57 -10.45 -6.32
C ILE A 271 1.73 -10.61 -7.58
N ASP A 272 0.64 -11.37 -7.45
CA ASP A 272 -0.32 -11.51 -8.53
C ASP A 272 -1.12 -10.21 -8.68
N THR A 273 -1.49 -9.88 -9.93
CA THR A 273 -2.22 -8.64 -10.21
C THR A 273 -3.48 -8.90 -11.00
N LEU A 274 -4.54 -8.16 -10.69
CA LEU A 274 -5.79 -8.10 -11.43
C LEU A 274 -6.10 -6.64 -11.79
N ARG A 275 -6.68 -6.40 -12.97
CA ARG A 275 -7.24 -5.11 -13.35
C ARG A 275 -8.75 -5.25 -13.52
N ILE A 276 -9.51 -4.33 -12.95
CA ILE A 276 -10.93 -4.13 -13.18
C ILE A 276 -11.12 -2.83 -13.98
N PRO A 277 -11.83 -2.90 -15.12
CA PRO A 277 -12.53 -4.05 -15.67
C PRO A 277 -11.60 -5.09 -16.31
N VAL A 278 -12.01 -6.37 -16.24
CA VAL A 278 -11.33 -7.45 -16.95
C VAL A 278 -11.66 -7.40 -18.45
N GLU A 279 -10.86 -8.07 -19.27
CA GLU A 279 -11.08 -8.09 -20.71
C GLU A 279 -12.49 -8.57 -21.07
N ASN A 280 -13.06 -7.96 -22.13
CA ASN A 280 -14.40 -8.26 -22.61
C ASN A 280 -15.53 -8.11 -21.54
N SER A 281 -15.32 -7.24 -20.54
CA SER A 281 -16.32 -6.94 -19.49
C SER A 281 -16.71 -5.46 -19.42
N TYR A 282 -16.32 -4.67 -20.39
CA TYR A 282 -16.62 -3.23 -20.46
C TYR A 282 -16.79 -2.75 -21.89
N SER A 283 -17.37 -1.58 -22.03
CA SER A 283 -17.43 -0.81 -23.27
C SER A 283 -17.13 0.66 -22.98
N ASP A 284 -16.50 1.32 -23.95
CA ASP A 284 -16.33 2.77 -23.90
C ASP A 284 -17.69 3.45 -24.14
N ALA A 285 -18.06 4.35 -23.23
CA ALA A 285 -19.29 5.12 -23.34
C ALA A 285 -19.03 6.60 -23.03
N ARG A 286 -19.95 7.46 -23.47
CA ARG A 286 -19.92 8.88 -23.16
C ARG A 286 -21.23 9.29 -22.51
N ILE A 287 -21.16 9.63 -21.24
CA ILE A 287 -22.33 9.99 -20.44
C ILE A 287 -22.37 11.51 -20.20
N ALA A 288 -23.55 12.11 -20.36
CA ALA A 288 -23.74 13.52 -20.10
C ALA A 288 -23.39 13.85 -18.65
N GLY A 289 -22.56 14.87 -18.45
CA GLY A 289 -22.07 15.25 -17.11
C GLY A 289 -20.83 14.47 -16.62
N GLU A 290 -20.58 13.26 -17.11
CA GLU A 290 -19.44 12.42 -16.72
C GLU A 290 -18.30 12.43 -17.76
N GLY A 291 -18.62 12.66 -19.05
CA GLY A 291 -17.67 12.54 -20.16
C GLY A 291 -17.46 11.09 -20.58
N ALA A 292 -16.23 10.74 -20.93
CA ALA A 292 -15.87 9.36 -21.29
C ALA A 292 -15.81 8.48 -20.03
N VAL A 293 -16.44 7.32 -20.06
CA VAL A 293 -16.50 6.33 -18.97
C VAL A 293 -16.25 4.93 -19.52
N LEU A 294 -15.85 4.02 -18.64
CA LEU A 294 -15.87 2.59 -18.89
C LEU A 294 -17.17 2.03 -18.29
N ASP A 295 -18.15 1.73 -19.14
CA ASP A 295 -19.38 1.06 -18.71
C ASP A 295 -19.08 -0.42 -18.54
N ILE A 296 -19.06 -0.89 -17.29
CA ILE A 296 -18.54 -2.22 -16.94
C ILE A 296 -19.67 -3.18 -16.59
N ASN A 297 -19.51 -4.43 -16.97
CA ASN A 297 -20.35 -5.54 -16.46
C ASN A 297 -19.93 -5.84 -15.01
N VAL A 298 -20.69 -5.31 -14.04
CA VAL A 298 -20.37 -5.41 -12.62
C VAL A 298 -20.29 -6.86 -12.15
N GLU A 299 -21.26 -7.72 -12.53
CA GLU A 299 -21.29 -9.12 -12.08
C GLU A 299 -20.07 -9.90 -12.58
N LYS A 300 -19.70 -9.74 -13.86
CA LYS A 300 -18.51 -10.40 -14.41
C LYS A 300 -17.21 -9.97 -13.71
N ASN A 301 -17.11 -8.69 -13.38
CA ASN A 301 -15.96 -8.16 -12.66
C ASN A 301 -15.93 -8.55 -11.18
N LYS A 302 -17.09 -8.62 -10.53
CA LYS A 302 -17.25 -9.13 -9.17
C LYS A 302 -16.81 -10.60 -9.10
N GLU A 303 -17.30 -11.44 -10.01
CA GLU A 303 -16.91 -12.84 -10.08
C GLU A 303 -15.40 -13.03 -10.32
N ALA A 304 -14.81 -12.27 -11.25
CA ALA A 304 -13.39 -12.32 -11.51
C ALA A 304 -12.56 -11.91 -10.28
N LEU A 305 -13.00 -10.88 -9.54
CA LEU A 305 -12.34 -10.45 -8.31
C LEU A 305 -12.40 -11.53 -7.22
N HIS A 306 -13.58 -12.11 -6.99
CA HIS A 306 -13.76 -13.19 -5.99
C HIS A 306 -12.89 -14.41 -6.32
N GLN A 307 -12.88 -14.85 -7.57
CA GLN A 307 -12.01 -15.94 -8.01
C GLN A 307 -10.53 -15.61 -7.83
N PHE A 308 -10.15 -14.36 -8.05
CA PHE A 308 -8.77 -13.92 -7.90
C PHE A 308 -8.32 -13.96 -6.44
N ILE A 309 -9.10 -13.43 -5.51
CA ILE A 309 -8.70 -13.35 -4.09
C ILE A 309 -8.80 -14.71 -3.38
N THR A 310 -9.69 -15.62 -3.78
CA THR A 310 -9.90 -16.91 -3.12
C THR A 310 -8.93 -18.01 -3.56
N LYS A 311 -8.34 -17.91 -4.74
CA LYS A 311 -7.27 -18.83 -5.21
C LYS A 311 -6.01 -18.66 -4.39
#